data_1faed729339aa20e06919e8a69a1e280
#
_entry.id   1faed729339aa20e06919e8a69a1e280
#
_cell.length_a   1.000
_cell.length_b   1.000
_cell.length_c   1.000
_cell.angle_alpha   90.00
_cell.angle_beta   90.00
_cell.angle_gamma   90.00
#
_symmetry.space_group_name_H-M   'P 1'
#
loop_
_entity.id
_entity.type
_entity.pdbx_description
1 polymer ?
#
loop_
_entity_poly.entity_id
_entity_poly.type
_entity_poly.pdbx_seq_one_letter_code
_entity_poly.pdbx_strand_id
1 'polypeptide(L)'
;MDRKKFIKFVGLSSLAMHIDSLNALHQFSTSLPNVERMPVLFLGHGNPMNAIEENEFVQGFRNVAKTLPKPKAILCVSAHWFIKGTKVTAMDMPPTIHDFGGFPKALFDVQYPAKGDPQLAKETQQLLLPTPVELD
;
A
#
# COMPACT_ATOMS: atom_id res chain seq x y z
N MET A 1 -4.05 18.18 -40.57
CA MET A 1 -3.21 17.07 -40.04
C MET A 1 -4.04 15.80 -40.09
N ASP A 2 -3.55 14.74 -40.72
CA ASP A 2 -4.29 13.49 -40.85
C ASP A 2 -4.44 12.83 -39.43
N ARG A 3 -5.61 12.26 -39.16
CA ARG A 3 -5.96 11.62 -37.86
C ARG A 3 -4.94 10.59 -37.42
N LYS A 4 -4.39 9.79 -38.34
CA LYS A 4 -3.34 8.82 -38.06
C LYS A 4 -2.01 9.47 -37.64
N LYS A 5 -1.66 10.61 -38.24
CA LYS A 5 -0.46 11.38 -37.84
C LYS A 5 -0.63 12.03 -36.48
N PHE A 6 -1.85 12.52 -36.16
CA PHE A 6 -2.16 13.06 -34.83
C PHE A 6 -2.05 12.02 -33.74
N ILE A 7 -2.65 10.84 -33.94
CA ILE A 7 -2.58 9.75 -32.96
C ILE A 7 -1.14 9.28 -32.75
N LYS A 8 -0.34 9.16 -33.81
CA LYS A 8 1.08 8.81 -33.69
C LYS A 8 1.87 9.89 -32.92
N PHE A 9 1.61 11.15 -33.20
CA PHE A 9 2.31 12.25 -32.56
C PHE A 9 1.97 12.34 -31.08
N VAL A 10 0.70 12.25 -30.70
CA VAL A 10 0.25 12.25 -29.30
C VAL A 10 0.74 11.00 -28.56
N GLY A 11 0.70 9.85 -29.22
CA GLY A 11 1.21 8.60 -28.64
C GLY A 11 2.73 8.64 -28.41
N LEU A 12 3.51 9.17 -29.34
CA LEU A 12 4.96 9.30 -29.15
C LEU A 12 5.32 10.35 -28.09
N SER A 13 4.64 11.48 -28.04
CA SER A 13 4.93 12.53 -27.05
C SER A 13 4.56 12.10 -25.64
N SER A 14 3.44 11.38 -25.45
CA SER A 14 3.09 10.83 -24.15
C SER A 14 4.06 9.73 -23.71
N LEU A 15 4.52 8.89 -24.65
CA LEU A 15 5.51 7.85 -24.35
C LEU A 15 6.87 8.45 -23.97
N ALA A 16 7.32 9.52 -24.65
CA ALA A 16 8.56 10.21 -24.31
C ALA A 16 8.51 10.82 -22.92
N MET A 17 7.41 11.49 -22.54
CA MET A 17 7.23 12.02 -21.18
C MET A 17 7.26 10.93 -20.10
N HIS A 18 6.73 9.74 -20.39
CA HIS A 18 6.78 8.61 -19.48
C HIS A 18 8.20 8.00 -19.38
N ILE A 19 8.94 7.96 -20.48
CA ILE A 19 10.32 7.46 -20.51
C ILE A 19 11.23 8.35 -19.67
N ASP A 20 11.11 9.67 -19.77
CA ASP A 20 11.88 10.60 -18.96
C ASP A 20 11.58 10.44 -17.46
N SER A 21 10.31 10.27 -17.11
CA SER A 21 9.88 10.02 -15.74
C SER A 21 10.39 8.67 -15.20
N LEU A 22 10.41 7.64 -16.05
CA LEU A 22 10.96 6.32 -15.70
C LEU A 22 12.48 6.37 -15.57
N ASN A 23 13.17 7.11 -16.43
CA ASN A 23 14.62 7.30 -16.34
C ASN A 23 15.00 8.08 -15.06
N ALA A 24 14.26 9.13 -14.72
CA ALA A 24 14.45 9.88 -13.49
C ALA A 24 14.23 8.99 -12.26
N LEU A 25 13.17 8.17 -12.26
CA LEU A 25 12.90 7.20 -11.20
C LEU A 25 14.01 6.14 -11.11
N HIS A 26 14.49 5.65 -12.24
CA HIS A 26 15.60 4.69 -12.29
C HIS A 26 16.88 5.30 -11.71
N GLN A 27 17.27 6.50 -12.15
CA GLN A 27 18.43 7.21 -11.61
C GLN A 27 18.30 7.47 -10.11
N PHE A 28 17.12 7.88 -9.64
CA PHE A 28 16.86 8.02 -8.22
C PHE A 28 17.03 6.70 -7.48
N SER A 29 16.45 5.62 -8.00
CA SER A 29 16.55 4.30 -7.36
C SER A 29 17.97 3.76 -7.31
N THR A 30 18.80 4.06 -8.31
CA THR A 30 20.23 3.65 -8.34
C THR A 30 21.12 4.52 -7.47
N SER A 31 20.69 5.75 -7.14
CA SER A 31 21.41 6.63 -6.21
C SER A 31 21.19 6.27 -4.74
N LEU A 32 20.15 5.47 -4.44
CA LEU A 32 19.88 5.03 -3.09
C LEU A 32 20.92 4.00 -2.63
N PRO A 33 21.25 3.98 -1.33
CA PRO A 33 22.13 2.95 -0.77
C PRO A 33 21.60 1.55 -1.13
N ASN A 34 22.51 0.64 -1.44
CA ASN A 34 22.16 -0.75 -1.74
C ASN A 34 21.73 -1.44 -0.43
N VAL A 35 20.45 -1.28 -0.08
CA VAL A 35 19.82 -1.94 1.06
C VAL A 35 18.98 -3.12 0.55
N GLU A 36 18.85 -4.15 1.36
CA GLU A 36 17.95 -5.25 1.06
C GLU A 36 16.54 -4.70 0.88
N ARG A 37 15.99 -4.88 -0.32
CA ARG A 37 14.65 -4.37 -0.64
C ARG A 37 13.60 -5.25 0.01
N MET A 38 12.74 -4.63 0.79
CA MET A 38 11.57 -5.30 1.32
C MET A 38 10.56 -5.59 0.19
N PRO A 39 9.91 -6.75 0.21
CA PRO A 39 8.93 -7.10 -0.80
C PRO A 39 7.68 -6.21 -0.71
N VAL A 40 7.05 -5.99 -1.87
CA VAL A 40 5.71 -5.42 -1.99
C VAL A 40 4.74 -6.57 -2.21
N LEU A 41 3.69 -6.62 -1.40
CA LEU A 41 2.68 -7.67 -1.46
C LEU A 41 1.33 -7.08 -1.90
N PHE A 42 0.70 -7.72 -2.85
CA PHE A 42 -0.70 -7.49 -3.19
C PHE A 42 -1.52 -8.69 -2.71
N LEU A 43 -2.34 -8.48 -1.69
CA LEU A 43 -3.06 -9.56 -1.00
C LEU A 43 -4.56 -9.42 -1.19
N GLY A 44 -5.19 -10.42 -1.82
CA GLY A 44 -6.62 -10.61 -1.77
C GLY A 44 -6.97 -11.36 -0.48
N HIS A 45 -7.31 -10.64 0.60
CA HIS A 45 -7.49 -11.24 1.92
C HIS A 45 -8.78 -12.07 2.07
N GLY A 46 -9.72 -11.97 1.13
CA GLY A 46 -10.97 -12.74 1.13
C GLY A 46 -11.93 -12.36 2.27
N ASN A 47 -12.56 -13.37 2.84
CA ASN A 47 -13.57 -13.20 3.88
C ASN A 47 -12.94 -12.74 5.21
N PRO A 48 -13.51 -11.76 5.93
CA PRO A 48 -13.06 -11.35 7.27
C PRO A 48 -12.96 -12.50 8.28
N MET A 49 -13.74 -13.57 8.13
CA MET A 49 -13.66 -14.77 8.98
C MET A 49 -12.28 -15.42 8.98
N ASN A 50 -11.45 -15.17 7.96
CA ASN A 50 -10.06 -15.62 7.95
C ASN A 50 -9.23 -15.11 9.14
N ALA A 51 -9.71 -14.08 9.85
CA ALA A 51 -9.05 -13.62 11.08
C ALA A 51 -9.21 -14.59 12.27
N ILE A 52 -10.25 -15.43 12.27
CA ILE A 52 -10.60 -16.34 13.37
C ILE A 52 -10.78 -17.80 12.96
N GLU A 53 -10.81 -18.09 11.68
CA GLU A 53 -10.92 -19.44 11.15
C GLU A 53 -9.57 -20.00 10.72
N GLU A 54 -9.46 -21.32 10.72
CA GLU A 54 -8.32 -22.05 10.17
C GLU A 54 -8.72 -22.71 8.87
N ASN A 55 -8.09 -22.32 7.78
CA ASN A 55 -8.34 -22.83 6.44
C ASN A 55 -7.08 -22.72 5.56
N GLU A 56 -7.17 -23.21 4.32
CA GLU A 56 -6.04 -23.22 3.38
C GLU A 56 -5.52 -21.81 3.05
N PHE A 57 -6.39 -20.79 3.00
CA PHE A 57 -5.99 -19.41 2.72
C PHE A 57 -5.19 -18.82 3.89
N VAL A 58 -5.64 -19.06 5.11
CA VAL A 58 -4.93 -18.63 6.34
C VAL A 58 -3.56 -19.31 6.43
N GLN A 59 -3.50 -20.59 6.12
CA GLN A 59 -2.22 -21.32 6.04
C GLN A 59 -1.31 -20.76 4.96
N GLY A 60 -1.87 -20.40 3.80
CA GLY A 60 -1.16 -19.72 2.72
C GLY A 60 -0.53 -18.40 3.18
N PHE A 61 -1.29 -17.53 3.84
CA PHE A 61 -0.78 -16.26 4.39
C PHE A 61 0.34 -16.48 5.40
N ARG A 62 0.18 -17.44 6.32
CA ARG A 62 1.23 -17.78 7.30
C ARG A 62 2.51 -18.32 6.63
N ASN A 63 2.36 -19.11 5.58
CA ASN A 63 3.52 -19.64 4.86
C ASN A 63 4.27 -18.53 4.12
N VAL A 64 3.57 -17.62 3.46
CA VAL A 64 4.19 -16.43 2.86
C VAL A 64 4.92 -15.61 3.93
N ALA A 65 4.28 -15.33 5.05
CA ALA A 65 4.89 -14.56 6.14
C ALA A 65 6.19 -15.17 6.69
N LYS A 66 6.31 -16.51 6.70
CA LYS A 66 7.52 -17.22 7.14
C LYS A 66 8.71 -17.05 6.18
N THR A 67 8.43 -16.77 4.90
CA THR A 67 9.47 -16.60 3.86
C THR A 67 9.97 -15.16 3.75
N LEU A 68 9.27 -14.22 4.40
CA LEU A 68 9.62 -12.80 4.33
C LEU A 68 10.65 -12.43 5.40
N PRO A 69 11.60 -11.55 5.07
CA PRO A 69 12.44 -10.95 6.10
C PRO A 69 11.56 -10.15 7.06
N LYS A 70 11.95 -10.09 8.34
CA LYS A 70 11.20 -9.34 9.35
C LYS A 70 11.24 -7.84 9.04
N PRO A 71 10.12 -7.20 8.70
CA PRO A 71 10.09 -5.78 8.39
C PRO A 71 10.29 -4.93 9.65
N LYS A 72 10.84 -3.72 9.49
CA LYS A 72 10.86 -2.72 10.55
C LYS A 72 9.50 -2.06 10.75
N ALA A 73 8.78 -1.86 9.65
CA ALA A 73 7.43 -1.33 9.62
C ALA A 73 6.66 -1.90 8.44
N ILE A 74 5.35 -1.78 8.45
CA ILE A 74 4.45 -2.20 7.37
C ILE A 74 3.62 -1.00 6.95
N LEU A 75 3.74 -0.60 5.69
CA LEU A 75 2.82 0.36 5.08
C LEU A 75 1.69 -0.42 4.41
N CYS A 76 0.48 -0.27 4.92
CA CYS A 76 -0.72 -0.95 4.42
C CYS A 76 -1.62 0.03 3.65
N VAL A 77 -1.89 -0.28 2.38
CA VAL A 77 -2.92 0.43 1.60
C VAL A 77 -4.19 -0.40 1.66
N SER A 78 -5.19 0.09 2.39
CA SER A 78 -6.45 -0.62 2.61
C SER A 78 -7.51 -0.19 1.60
N ALA A 79 -8.21 -1.16 1.02
CA ALA A 79 -9.42 -0.92 0.23
C ALA A 79 -10.66 -0.60 1.11
N HIS A 80 -10.57 -0.81 2.41
CA HIS A 80 -11.66 -0.64 3.37
C HIS A 80 -11.66 0.71 4.09
N TRP A 81 -10.58 1.47 4.01
CA TRP A 81 -10.55 2.81 4.56
C TRP A 81 -10.95 3.83 3.50
N PHE A 82 -12.25 3.91 3.27
CA PHE A 82 -12.85 4.76 2.26
C PHE A 82 -13.11 6.17 2.80
N ILE A 83 -12.30 7.13 2.37
CA ILE A 83 -12.32 8.53 2.82
C ILE A 83 -12.30 9.48 1.62
N LYS A 84 -12.62 10.74 1.86
CA LYS A 84 -12.41 11.80 0.87
C LYS A 84 -10.94 12.22 0.89
N GLY A 85 -10.28 12.15 -0.26
CA GLY A 85 -8.85 12.49 -0.39
C GLY A 85 -7.94 11.31 -0.05
N THR A 86 -6.70 11.62 0.28
CA THR A 86 -5.68 10.63 0.67
C THR A 86 -5.17 10.95 2.06
N LYS A 87 -5.16 9.97 2.95
CA LYS A 87 -4.66 10.12 4.31
C LYS A 87 -3.69 9.00 4.67
N VAL A 88 -2.84 9.28 5.63
CA VAL A 88 -1.97 8.29 6.28
C VAL A 88 -2.19 8.37 7.78
N THR A 89 -2.44 7.22 8.42
CA THR A 89 -2.57 7.15 9.88
C THR A 89 -1.25 7.53 10.55
N ALA A 90 -1.29 8.56 11.41
CA ALA A 90 -0.12 9.08 12.11
C ALA A 90 -0.24 8.98 13.64
N MET A 91 -1.16 8.18 14.13
CA MET A 91 -1.34 7.91 15.56
C MET A 91 -0.28 6.92 16.05
N ASP A 92 0.18 7.07 17.29
CA ASP A 92 1.07 6.09 17.95
C ASP A 92 0.37 4.76 18.21
N MET A 93 -0.92 4.80 18.53
CA MET A 93 -1.76 3.64 18.83
C MET A 93 -3.09 3.73 18.09
N PRO A 94 -3.10 3.42 16.77
CA PRO A 94 -4.33 3.44 16.00
C PRO A 94 -5.31 2.37 16.51
N PRO A 95 -6.62 2.68 16.59
CA PRO A 95 -7.62 1.71 17.00
C PRO A 95 -7.83 0.63 15.93
N THR A 96 -8.24 -0.56 16.37
CA THR A 96 -8.73 -1.57 15.44
C THR A 96 -10.08 -1.13 14.87
N ILE A 97 -10.22 -1.13 13.55
CA ILE A 97 -11.45 -0.77 12.85
C ILE A 97 -12.15 -2.04 12.38
N HIS A 98 -13.45 -2.15 12.70
CA HIS A 98 -14.32 -3.23 12.24
C HIS A 98 -15.37 -2.63 11.30
N ASP A 99 -15.07 -2.58 9.99
CA ASP A 99 -15.90 -1.95 8.96
C ASP A 99 -16.91 -2.88 8.29
N PHE A 100 -17.15 -4.03 8.89
CA PHE A 100 -18.02 -5.07 8.39
C PHE A 100 -19.23 -5.30 9.32
N GLY A 101 -20.29 -5.91 8.80
CA GLY A 101 -21.49 -6.26 9.54
C GLY A 101 -21.97 -7.67 9.24
N GLY A 102 -22.87 -8.20 10.07
CA GLY A 102 -23.50 -9.51 9.84
C GLY A 102 -22.62 -10.72 10.18
N PHE A 103 -21.50 -10.52 10.88
CA PHE A 103 -20.60 -11.59 11.32
C PHE A 103 -20.79 -11.95 12.79
N PRO A 104 -20.29 -13.11 13.25
CA PRO A 104 -20.32 -13.51 14.65
C PRO A 104 -19.57 -12.54 15.56
N LYS A 105 -20.05 -12.41 16.80
CA LYS A 105 -19.44 -11.55 17.83
C LYS A 105 -17.92 -11.81 17.99
N ALA A 106 -17.50 -13.05 17.90
CA ALA A 106 -16.08 -13.43 18.01
C ALA A 106 -15.18 -12.67 17.04
N LEU A 107 -15.66 -12.31 15.85
CA LEU A 107 -14.90 -11.52 14.88
C LEU A 107 -14.77 -10.06 15.34
N PHE A 108 -15.81 -9.47 15.93
CA PHE A 108 -15.77 -8.11 16.48
C PHE A 108 -14.93 -7.98 17.74
N ASP A 109 -14.71 -9.09 18.44
CA ASP A 109 -13.85 -9.14 19.64
C ASP A 109 -12.34 -9.19 19.26
N VAL A 110 -12.01 -9.43 17.99
CA VAL A 110 -10.61 -9.43 17.53
C VAL A 110 -10.02 -8.03 17.67
N GLN A 111 -8.87 -7.94 18.32
CA GLN A 111 -8.10 -6.71 18.43
C GLN A 111 -6.73 -6.90 17.78
N TYR A 112 -6.27 -5.87 17.11
CA TYR A 112 -4.95 -5.83 16.50
C TYR A 112 -4.20 -4.58 17.01
N PRO A 113 -3.62 -4.63 18.21
CA PRO A 113 -2.99 -3.47 18.85
C PRO A 113 -1.59 -3.20 18.28
N ALA A 114 -1.50 -3.08 16.96
CA ALA A 114 -0.26 -2.70 16.31
C ALA A 114 0.07 -1.24 16.61
N LYS A 115 1.33 -0.98 16.95
CA LYS A 115 1.81 0.39 17.10
C LYS A 115 1.88 1.06 15.74
N GLY A 116 1.47 2.33 15.68
CA GLY A 116 1.70 3.17 14.52
C GLY A 116 3.14 3.67 14.46
N ASP A 117 3.46 4.31 13.35
CA ASP A 117 4.76 4.97 13.12
C ASP A 117 4.52 6.38 12.55
N PRO A 118 4.36 7.41 13.40
CA PRO A 118 4.13 8.77 12.96
C PRO A 118 5.25 9.34 12.08
N GLN A 119 6.49 8.86 12.29
CA GLN A 119 7.62 9.29 11.47
C GLN A 119 7.51 8.71 10.06
N LEU A 120 7.23 7.43 9.93
CA LEU A 120 6.99 6.78 8.63
C LEU A 120 5.78 7.40 7.91
N ALA A 121 4.74 7.80 8.65
CA ALA A 121 3.59 8.50 8.08
C ALA A 121 3.99 9.84 7.43
N LYS A 122 4.84 10.64 8.09
CA LYS A 122 5.38 11.88 7.53
C LYS A 122 6.27 11.64 6.32
N GLU A 123 7.12 10.64 6.36
CA GLU A 123 7.98 10.26 5.23
C GLU A 123 7.13 9.81 4.03
N THR A 124 6.08 9.04 4.28
CA THR A 124 5.12 8.61 3.24
C THR A 124 4.42 9.81 2.61
N GLN A 125 3.96 10.78 3.43
CA GLN A 125 3.36 12.02 2.94
C GLN A 125 4.33 12.79 2.02
N GLN A 126 5.60 12.89 2.37
CA GLN A 126 6.62 13.56 1.57
C GLN A 126 6.91 12.84 0.25
N LEU A 127 6.97 11.51 0.28
CA LEU A 127 7.22 10.70 -0.91
C LEU A 127 6.08 10.76 -1.93
N LEU A 128 4.87 11.07 -1.50
CA LEU A 128 3.69 11.14 -2.37
C LEU A 128 3.48 12.51 -3.03
N LEU A 129 4.34 13.49 -2.76
CA LEU A 129 4.26 14.79 -3.42
C LEU A 129 4.36 14.63 -4.97
N PRO A 130 3.57 15.39 -5.75
CA PRO A 130 2.70 16.52 -5.36
C PRO A 130 1.28 16.10 -4.92
N THR A 131 0.97 14.81 -4.76
CA THR A 131 -0.34 14.38 -4.28
C THR A 131 -0.57 14.88 -2.85
N PRO A 132 -1.65 15.63 -2.58
CA PRO A 132 -1.95 16.07 -1.23
C PRO A 132 -2.33 14.87 -0.35
N VAL A 133 -1.62 14.72 0.76
CA VAL A 133 -1.85 13.65 1.75
C VAL A 133 -1.97 14.30 3.12
N GLU A 134 -3.03 13.97 3.83
CA GLU A 134 -3.25 14.41 5.20
C GLU A 134 -2.76 13.34 6.20
N LEU A 135 -2.26 13.78 7.33
CA LEU A 135 -1.96 12.91 8.48
C LEU A 135 -3.20 12.82 9.36
N ASP A 136 -3.61 11.60 9.76
CA ASP A 136 -4.82 11.30 10.50
C ASP A 136 -4.49 10.70 11.87
#